data_6697a3f45e2bd5e9f7a20211fe891283
#
_entry.id   6697a3f45e2bd5e9f7a20211fe891283
#
_cell.length_a   1.000
_cell.length_b   1.000
_cell.length_c   1.000
_cell.angle_alpha   90.00
_cell.angle_beta   90.00
_cell.angle_gamma   90.00
#
_symmetry.space_group_name_H-M   'P 1'
#
loop_
_entity.id
_entity.type
_entity.pdbx_description
1 polymer ?
#
loop_
_entity_poly.entity_id
_entity_poly.type
_entity_poly.pdbx_seq_one_letter_code
_entity_poly.pdbx_strand_id
1 'polypeptide(L)'
;MFQGLPEYPWQKLKPYRESAAKHQDGAIDLSVGNPIDPTPQVIQDALDGASNSPGYPTTWGDVSARQAVADWYARRRKSPGFTADQVLLTIGSKEFISWLPIMLGVGPGDVVVQPKLAYTAYEVGAAFAGAD
;
A
#
# COMPACT_ATOMS: atom_id res chain seq x y z
N MET A 1 0.09 19.44 -15.22
CA MET A 1 -0.78 18.25 -15.26
C MET A 1 0.13 17.08 -15.63
N PHE A 2 0.26 16.07 -14.81
CA PHE A 2 1.05 14.88 -15.13
C PHE A 2 0.46 14.22 -16.37
N GLN A 3 1.20 14.26 -17.48
CA GLN A 3 0.87 13.51 -18.68
C GLN A 3 1.60 12.16 -18.58
N GLY A 4 0.87 11.07 -18.85
CA GLY A 4 1.48 9.75 -18.92
C GLY A 4 1.22 8.81 -17.76
N LEU A 5 0.38 9.19 -16.79
CA LEU A 5 -0.06 8.20 -15.79
C LEU A 5 -0.99 7.16 -16.42
N PRO A 6 -0.81 5.88 -16.09
CA PRO A 6 -1.69 4.83 -16.56
C PRO A 6 -3.11 5.06 -16.08
N GLU A 7 -4.10 4.68 -16.91
CA GLU A 7 -5.52 4.76 -16.54
C GLU A 7 -5.80 3.87 -15.32
N TYR A 8 -6.54 4.42 -14.36
CA TYR A 8 -6.89 3.70 -13.15
C TYR A 8 -7.73 2.45 -13.48
N PRO A 9 -7.23 1.24 -13.19
CA PRO A 9 -7.82 -0.01 -13.73
C PRO A 9 -9.27 -0.24 -13.35
N TRP A 10 -9.71 0.23 -12.18
CA TRP A 10 -11.08 0.06 -11.72
C TRP A 10 -12.11 0.82 -12.54
N GLN A 11 -11.70 1.87 -13.26
CA GLN A 11 -12.57 2.58 -14.19
C GLN A 11 -12.94 1.69 -15.38
N LYS A 12 -12.02 0.85 -15.82
CA LYS A 12 -12.25 -0.13 -16.89
C LYS A 12 -13.29 -1.19 -16.52
N LEU A 13 -13.48 -1.44 -15.22
CA LEU A 13 -14.45 -2.41 -14.72
C LEU A 13 -15.89 -1.86 -14.64
N LYS A 14 -16.07 -0.53 -14.73
CA LYS A 14 -17.38 0.09 -14.59
C LYS A 14 -18.45 -0.51 -15.51
N PRO A 15 -18.25 -0.65 -16.85
CA PRO A 15 -19.29 -1.21 -17.74
C PRO A 15 -19.61 -2.66 -17.42
N TYR A 16 -18.64 -3.45 -16.96
CA TYR A 16 -18.86 -4.83 -16.54
C TYR A 16 -19.68 -4.93 -15.26
N ARG A 17 -19.42 -4.05 -14.28
CA ARG A 17 -20.24 -3.94 -13.06
C ARG A 17 -21.67 -3.54 -13.34
N GLU A 18 -21.87 -2.56 -14.24
CA GLU A 18 -23.20 -2.12 -14.66
C GLU A 18 -23.97 -3.24 -15.40
N SER A 19 -23.26 -4.07 -16.17
CA SER A 19 -23.85 -5.24 -16.81
C SER A 19 -24.20 -6.32 -15.79
N ALA A 20 -23.30 -6.65 -14.90
CA ALA A 20 -23.51 -7.67 -13.87
C ALA A 20 -24.65 -7.31 -12.91
N ALA A 21 -24.79 -6.03 -12.56
CA ALA A 21 -25.87 -5.56 -11.69
C ALA A 21 -27.29 -5.76 -12.26
N LYS A 22 -27.41 -6.03 -13.56
CA LYS A 22 -28.71 -6.31 -14.21
C LYS A 22 -29.15 -7.77 -14.04
N HIS A 23 -28.27 -8.66 -13.56
CA HIS A 23 -28.63 -10.05 -13.31
C HIS A 23 -29.65 -10.15 -12.17
N GLN A 24 -30.64 -11.04 -12.33
CA GLN A 24 -31.75 -11.17 -11.36
C GLN A 24 -31.30 -11.52 -9.94
N ASP A 25 -30.20 -12.23 -9.79
CA ASP A 25 -29.63 -12.65 -8.51
C ASP A 25 -28.56 -11.67 -8.00
N GLY A 26 -28.38 -10.52 -8.68
CA GLY A 26 -27.34 -9.55 -8.38
C GLY A 26 -25.96 -9.96 -8.88
N ALA A 27 -24.94 -9.28 -8.36
CA ALA A 27 -23.55 -9.55 -8.71
C ALA A 27 -22.69 -9.78 -7.47
N ILE A 28 -21.81 -10.77 -7.52
CA ILE A 28 -20.78 -10.98 -6.51
C ILE A 28 -19.49 -10.34 -7.03
N ASP A 29 -19.04 -9.28 -6.37
CA ASP A 29 -17.81 -8.58 -6.75
C ASP A 29 -16.57 -9.26 -6.14
N LEU A 30 -15.82 -9.95 -6.98
CA LEU A 30 -14.56 -10.60 -6.63
C LEU A 30 -13.33 -9.81 -7.13
N SER A 31 -13.51 -8.57 -7.56
CA SER A 31 -12.44 -7.77 -8.16
C SER A 31 -11.41 -7.26 -7.15
N VAL A 32 -11.79 -7.13 -5.88
CA VAL A 32 -10.91 -6.67 -4.81
C VAL A 32 -11.11 -7.55 -3.56
N GLY A 33 -10.03 -8.08 -3.03
CA GLY A 33 -10.04 -8.86 -1.79
C GLY A 33 -10.11 -7.95 -0.56
N ASN A 34 -11.31 -7.47 -0.23
CA ASN A 34 -11.50 -6.69 0.98
C ASN A 34 -11.73 -7.60 2.19
N PRO A 35 -11.05 -7.35 3.33
CA PRO A 35 -11.42 -7.99 4.59
C PRO A 35 -12.86 -7.63 4.98
N ILE A 36 -13.64 -8.63 5.38
CA ILE A 36 -15.03 -8.45 5.83
C ILE A 36 -15.20 -8.69 7.34
N ASP A 37 -14.17 -9.23 7.97
CA ASP A 37 -14.17 -9.44 9.41
C ASP A 37 -14.09 -8.11 10.15
N PRO A 38 -14.79 -7.98 11.30
CA PRO A 38 -14.70 -6.77 12.10
C PRO A 38 -13.28 -6.58 12.64
N THR A 39 -12.88 -5.33 12.79
CA THR A 39 -11.60 -5.00 13.42
C THR A 39 -11.57 -5.55 14.85
N PRO A 40 -10.54 -6.31 15.25
CA PRO A 40 -10.43 -6.83 16.61
C PRO A 40 -10.51 -5.73 17.67
N GLN A 41 -11.20 -6.00 18.78
CA GLN A 41 -11.45 -5.00 19.83
C GLN A 41 -10.16 -4.37 20.37
N VAL A 42 -9.10 -5.17 20.53
CA VAL A 42 -7.79 -4.66 20.98
C VAL A 42 -7.22 -3.56 20.08
N ILE A 43 -7.51 -3.61 18.78
CA ILE A 43 -7.07 -2.56 17.84
C ILE A 43 -7.96 -1.32 17.98
N GLN A 44 -9.27 -1.52 18.13
CA GLN A 44 -10.21 -0.42 18.33
C GLN A 44 -9.87 0.36 19.61
N ASP A 45 -9.67 -0.35 20.72
CA ASP A 45 -9.29 0.24 22.02
C ASP A 45 -7.96 1.01 21.93
N ALA A 46 -6.98 0.49 21.19
CA ALA A 46 -5.69 1.16 21.00
C ALA A 46 -5.83 2.46 20.17
N LEU A 47 -6.66 2.45 19.14
CA LEU A 47 -6.96 3.64 18.33
C LEU A 47 -7.72 4.69 19.13
N ASP A 48 -8.70 4.29 19.89
CA ASP A 48 -9.46 5.18 20.76
C ASP A 48 -8.56 5.83 21.82
N GLY A 49 -7.69 5.05 22.45
CA GLY A 49 -6.70 5.53 23.41
C GLY A 49 -5.67 6.51 22.82
N ALA A 50 -5.38 6.37 21.52
CA ALA A 50 -4.45 7.24 20.80
C ALA A 50 -5.11 8.45 20.10
N SER A 51 -6.42 8.60 20.21
CA SER A 51 -7.18 9.66 19.50
C SER A 51 -6.78 11.09 19.88
N ASN A 52 -6.22 11.29 21.08
CA ASN A 52 -5.72 12.58 21.53
C ASN A 52 -4.18 12.58 21.56
N SER A 53 -3.56 12.67 20.39
CA SER A 53 -2.10 12.71 20.22
C SER A 53 -1.71 14.02 19.54
N PRO A 54 -1.55 15.12 20.31
CA PRO A 54 -1.18 16.42 19.74
C PRO A 54 0.24 16.43 19.20
N GLY A 55 0.48 17.26 18.18
CA GLY A 55 1.78 17.44 17.55
C GLY A 55 1.91 16.72 16.21
N TYR A 56 3.03 16.97 15.54
CA TYR A 56 3.36 16.30 14.29
C TYR A 56 4.15 15.01 14.54
N PRO A 57 3.84 13.90 13.86
CA PRO A 57 4.68 12.72 13.93
C PRO A 57 6.06 13.01 13.32
N THR A 58 7.06 12.28 13.75
CA THR A 58 8.36 12.31 13.09
C THR A 58 8.27 11.67 11.71
N THR A 59 9.07 12.15 10.75
CA THR A 59 9.09 11.60 9.37
C THR A 59 9.48 10.13 9.33
N TRP A 60 10.25 9.67 10.29
CA TRP A 60 10.68 8.27 10.40
C TRP A 60 9.63 7.39 11.09
N GLY A 61 8.73 7.98 11.84
CA GLY A 61 7.77 7.29 12.69
C GLY A 61 8.28 7.12 14.13
N ASP A 62 7.36 6.92 15.05
CA ASP A 62 7.66 6.74 16.46
C ASP A 62 8.53 5.49 16.71
N VAL A 63 9.52 5.63 17.60
CA VAL A 63 10.45 4.54 17.94
C VAL A 63 9.70 3.31 18.48
N SER A 64 8.67 3.53 19.31
CA SER A 64 7.92 2.42 19.91
C SER A 64 7.16 1.62 18.84
N ALA A 65 6.58 2.28 17.84
CA ALA A 65 5.92 1.65 16.72
C ALA A 65 6.92 0.88 15.82
N ARG A 66 8.08 1.48 15.54
CA ARG A 66 9.16 0.84 14.78
C ARG A 66 9.73 -0.39 15.50
N GLN A 67 9.90 -0.29 16.81
CA GLN A 67 10.33 -1.44 17.63
C GLN A 67 9.30 -2.56 17.64
N ALA A 68 8.00 -2.22 17.75
CA ALA A 68 6.92 -3.21 17.68
C ALA A 68 6.92 -3.99 16.36
N VAL A 69 7.27 -3.33 15.23
CA VAL A 69 7.45 -3.99 13.93
C VAL A 69 8.63 -4.95 13.95
N ALA A 70 9.80 -4.52 14.47
CA ALA A 70 10.98 -5.36 14.60
C ALA A 70 10.70 -6.60 15.47
N ASP A 71 10.04 -6.42 16.60
CA ASP A 71 9.64 -7.51 17.51
C ASP A 71 8.65 -8.46 16.86
N TRP A 72 7.72 -7.92 16.04
CA TRP A 72 6.78 -8.74 15.27
C TRP A 72 7.51 -9.63 14.26
N TYR A 73 8.49 -9.10 13.52
CA TYR A 73 9.31 -9.87 12.60
C TYR A 73 10.08 -10.99 13.32
N ALA A 74 10.71 -10.68 14.44
CA ALA A 74 11.41 -11.67 15.25
C ALA A 74 10.47 -12.80 15.70
N ARG A 75 9.31 -12.43 16.24
CA ARG A 75 8.34 -13.38 16.83
C ARG A 75 7.58 -14.19 15.79
N ARG A 76 7.07 -13.52 14.74
CA ARG A 76 6.14 -14.14 13.76
C ARG A 76 6.83 -14.68 12.52
N ARG A 77 7.94 -14.08 12.12
CA ARG A 77 8.68 -14.45 10.91
C ARG A 77 10.00 -15.18 11.22
N LYS A 78 10.31 -15.37 12.49
CA LYS A 78 11.57 -15.98 12.94
C LYS A 78 12.79 -15.32 12.30
N SER A 79 12.73 -14.03 12.12
CA SER A 79 13.79 -13.20 11.54
C SER A 79 14.35 -12.29 12.64
N PRO A 80 15.22 -12.80 13.53
CA PRO A 80 15.90 -11.99 14.53
C PRO A 80 16.94 -11.10 13.85
N GLY A 81 17.19 -9.95 14.42
CA GLY A 81 18.23 -9.02 13.91
C GLY A 81 17.69 -7.78 13.23
N PHE A 82 16.38 -7.66 13.04
CA PHE A 82 15.77 -6.38 12.71
C PHE A 82 15.80 -5.47 13.94
N THR A 83 16.22 -4.22 13.72
CA THR A 83 16.18 -3.16 14.73
C THR A 83 15.18 -2.09 14.33
N ALA A 84 14.76 -1.26 15.27
CA ALA A 84 13.90 -0.11 15.00
C ALA A 84 14.46 0.83 13.92
N ASP A 85 15.79 0.90 13.79
CA ASP A 85 16.47 1.76 12.82
C ASP A 85 16.38 1.26 11.37
N GLN A 86 15.97 0.02 11.18
CA GLN A 86 15.72 -0.58 9.86
C GLN A 86 14.25 -0.53 9.45
N VAL A 87 13.40 0.12 10.25
CA VAL A 87 11.97 0.24 10.00
C VAL A 87 11.61 1.68 9.65
N LEU A 88 10.96 1.86 8.52
CA LEU A 88 10.32 3.11 8.13
C LEU A 88 8.81 2.88 8.04
N LEU A 89 8.04 3.71 8.74
CA LEU A 89 6.58 3.67 8.67
C LEU A 89 6.10 4.45 7.46
N THR A 90 5.20 3.85 6.68
CA THR A 90 4.59 4.44 5.48
C THR A 90 3.07 4.41 5.59
N ILE A 91 2.39 5.23 4.81
CA ILE A 91 0.92 5.21 4.69
C ILE A 91 0.52 4.05 3.76
N GLY A 92 0.77 2.83 4.24
CA GLY A 92 0.56 1.59 3.48
C GLY A 92 1.68 1.29 2.48
N SER A 93 1.77 0.01 2.09
CA SER A 93 2.78 -0.48 1.15
C SER A 93 2.66 0.13 -0.25
N LYS A 94 1.46 0.57 -0.64
CA LYS A 94 1.22 1.20 -1.94
C LYS A 94 2.00 2.51 -2.09
N GLU A 95 2.04 3.33 -1.06
CA GLU A 95 2.84 4.55 -1.03
C GLU A 95 4.31 4.22 -1.26
N PHE A 96 4.86 3.31 -0.47
CA PHE A 96 6.26 2.89 -0.60
C PHE A 96 6.59 2.38 -2.01
N ILE A 97 5.76 1.49 -2.56
CA ILE A 97 5.97 0.91 -3.89
C ILE A 97 5.99 2.01 -4.97
N SER A 98 5.10 2.99 -4.86
CA SER A 98 5.01 4.07 -5.85
C SER A 98 6.21 5.03 -5.79
N TRP A 99 6.81 5.21 -4.62
CA TRP A 99 8.00 6.06 -4.45
C TRP A 99 9.33 5.34 -4.64
N LEU A 100 9.32 4.01 -4.55
CA LEU A 100 10.55 3.20 -4.55
C LEU A 100 11.48 3.46 -5.75
N PRO A 101 11.00 3.53 -7.00
CA PRO A 101 11.89 3.84 -8.14
C PRO A 101 12.62 5.17 -7.98
N ILE A 102 11.91 6.23 -7.58
CA ILE A 102 12.51 7.55 -7.37
C ILE A 102 13.54 7.50 -6.23
N MET A 103 13.23 6.81 -5.12
CA MET A 103 14.14 6.68 -3.97
C MET A 103 15.41 5.89 -4.34
N LEU A 104 15.33 5.00 -5.32
CA LEU A 104 16.49 4.27 -5.86
C LEU A 104 17.26 5.07 -6.92
N GLY A 105 16.83 6.29 -7.24
CA GLY A 105 17.48 7.13 -8.26
C GLY A 105 17.15 6.74 -9.70
N VAL A 106 16.11 5.93 -9.91
CA VAL A 106 15.60 5.57 -11.24
C VAL A 106 15.02 6.82 -11.91
N GLY A 107 15.30 7.01 -13.20
CA GLY A 107 14.88 8.18 -13.96
C GLY A 107 14.78 7.92 -15.48
N PRO A 108 14.64 9.00 -16.27
CA PRO A 108 14.57 8.90 -17.72
C PRO A 108 15.77 8.15 -18.33
N GLY A 109 15.49 7.15 -19.15
CA GLY A 109 16.50 6.28 -19.76
C GLY A 109 16.78 4.99 -18.99
N ASP A 110 16.23 4.85 -17.77
CA ASP A 110 16.24 3.60 -17.02
C ASP A 110 15.02 2.75 -17.36
N VAL A 111 15.11 1.45 -17.08
CA VAL A 111 14.04 0.48 -17.34
C VAL A 111 13.61 -0.19 -16.05
N VAL A 112 12.30 -0.20 -15.79
CA VAL A 112 11.68 -0.92 -14.67
C VAL A 112 11.01 -2.18 -15.19
N VAL A 113 11.60 -3.34 -14.91
CA VAL A 113 11.05 -4.64 -15.33
C VAL A 113 10.01 -5.11 -14.32
N GLN A 114 8.80 -5.40 -14.80
CA GLN A 114 7.70 -5.91 -13.99
C GLN A 114 6.96 -7.06 -14.69
N PRO A 115 6.27 -7.95 -13.95
CA PRO A 115 5.42 -8.95 -14.56
C PRO A 115 4.32 -8.32 -15.42
N LYS A 116 3.93 -8.97 -16.52
CA LYS A 116 2.82 -8.51 -17.38
C LYS A 116 1.48 -8.37 -16.62
N LEU A 117 1.26 -9.26 -15.65
CA LEU A 117 0.15 -9.18 -14.70
C LEU A 117 0.74 -8.81 -13.34
N ALA A 118 0.63 -7.58 -12.95
CA ALA A 118 1.26 -7.03 -11.76
C ALA A 118 0.31 -6.11 -10.99
N TYR A 119 0.72 -5.79 -9.79
CA TYR A 119 0.04 -4.77 -9.01
C TYR A 119 0.25 -3.40 -9.66
N THR A 120 -0.84 -2.68 -9.87
CA THR A 120 -0.87 -1.43 -10.65
C THR A 120 0.04 -0.32 -10.13
N ALA A 121 0.43 -0.36 -8.85
CA ALA A 121 1.33 0.62 -8.28
C ALA A 121 2.77 0.52 -8.84
N TYR A 122 3.16 -0.62 -9.42
CA TYR A 122 4.49 -0.76 -10.03
C TYR A 122 4.64 0.14 -11.26
N GLU A 123 3.66 0.06 -12.16
CA GLU A 123 3.62 0.90 -13.37
C GLU A 123 3.53 2.40 -13.00
N VAL A 124 2.74 2.74 -11.97
CA VAL A 124 2.66 4.11 -11.47
C VAL A 124 4.00 4.60 -10.92
N GLY A 125 4.72 3.75 -10.19
CA GLY A 125 6.04 4.08 -9.66
C GLY A 125 7.07 4.32 -10.75
N ALA A 126 7.09 3.48 -11.80
CA ALA A 126 7.94 3.67 -12.97
C ALA A 126 7.61 5.00 -13.69
N ALA A 127 6.32 5.27 -13.91
CA ALA A 127 5.86 6.51 -14.54
C ALA A 127 6.24 7.77 -13.73
N PHE A 128 6.15 7.71 -12.39
CA PHE A 128 6.60 8.81 -11.53
C PHE A 128 8.10 9.09 -11.65
N ALA A 129 8.89 8.05 -11.82
CA ALA A 129 10.32 8.17 -12.04
C ALA A 129 10.67 8.65 -13.46
N GLY A 130 9.73 8.58 -14.39
CA GLY A 130 9.98 8.87 -15.81
C GLY A 130 10.77 7.76 -16.52
N ALA A 131 10.75 6.54 -15.97
CA ALA A 131 11.41 5.36 -16.54
C ALA A 131 10.48 4.61 -17.52
N ASP A 132 11.10 3.81 -18.38
CA ASP A 132 10.42 2.90 -19.31
C ASP A 132 10.11 1.54 -18.69
#